data_0d9e641d03c9bfcdb24b75f37aa983e2
#
_entry.id   0d9e641d03c9bfcdb24b75f37aa983e2
#
_cell.length_a   1.000
_cell.length_b   1.000
_cell.length_c   1.000
_cell.angle_alpha   90.00
_cell.angle_beta   90.00
_cell.angle_gamma   90.00
#
_symmetry.space_group_name_H-M   'P 1'
#
loop_
_entity.id
_entity.type
_entity.pdbx_description
1 polymer ?
#
loop_
_entity_poly.entity_id
_entity_poly.type
_entity_poly.pdbx_seq_one_letter_code
_entity_poly.pdbx_strand_id
1 'polypeptide(L)'
;MWGQNAGFKDCKKLKKVVFPNHADLGILPNFALGCTALSKIEIDNWQYKMQDGVLYYYNTNSWAAQYYCEGYTATRWNVAEYCTAINCEESLKNNAHIHQLRLNSYVSCPAGYKLPESLQAIYVAEDNKQYFSKDGVLYYGPNTNNPNRLFCYPADKPAVTYTIPENAVFDMGSVKNKHLKTLVIPKSATVYDSTLKYICRGTVFPNLETIKVQKGSPHVDYIRTTFTGKVIVY
;
A
#
# COMPACT_ATOMS: atom_id res chain seq x y z
N MET A 1 16.29 -6.80 -29.61
CA MET A 1 15.43 -5.83 -28.89
C MET A 1 14.03 -6.47 -28.78
N TRP A 2 13.70 -7.05 -27.61
CA TRP A 2 12.37 -7.60 -27.39
C TRP A 2 11.42 -6.41 -27.20
N GLY A 3 10.36 -6.37 -28.02
CA GLY A 3 9.42 -5.25 -27.95
C GLY A 3 8.76 -5.16 -26.56
N GLN A 4 8.40 -3.97 -26.13
CA GLN A 4 7.86 -3.64 -24.78
C GLN A 4 6.58 -4.42 -24.39
N ASN A 5 6.07 -5.33 -25.23
CA ASN A 5 4.83 -6.11 -25.03
C ASN A 5 5.00 -7.62 -25.23
N ALA A 6 6.23 -8.13 -25.31
CA ALA A 6 6.46 -9.57 -25.50
C ALA A 6 6.57 -10.28 -24.14
N GLY A 7 5.45 -10.55 -23.52
CA GLY A 7 5.36 -11.29 -22.28
C GLY A 7 4.20 -12.27 -22.26
N PHE A 8 4.00 -12.90 -21.14
CA PHE A 8 2.94 -13.88 -20.91
C PHE A 8 1.64 -13.21 -20.40
N LYS A 9 1.35 -12.00 -20.87
CA LYS A 9 0.20 -11.23 -20.38
C LYS A 9 -1.09 -12.05 -20.43
N ASP A 10 -1.87 -12.01 -19.33
CA ASP A 10 -3.17 -12.67 -19.17
C ASP A 10 -3.17 -14.20 -19.32
N CYS A 11 -2.01 -14.85 -19.19
CA CYS A 11 -1.90 -16.31 -19.18
C CYS A 11 -2.35 -16.89 -17.83
N LYS A 12 -3.63 -16.89 -17.55
CA LYS A 12 -4.23 -17.22 -16.23
C LYS A 12 -3.91 -18.62 -15.69
N LYS A 13 -3.49 -19.57 -16.56
CA LYS A 13 -3.11 -20.94 -16.17
C LYS A 13 -1.60 -21.13 -16.02
N LEU A 14 -0.80 -20.12 -16.34
CA LEU A 14 0.66 -20.17 -16.25
C LEU A 14 1.07 -20.17 -14.77
N LYS A 15 1.70 -21.24 -14.31
CA LYS A 15 2.12 -21.41 -12.90
C LYS A 15 3.60 -21.11 -12.67
N LYS A 16 4.42 -21.33 -13.71
CA LYS A 16 5.88 -21.24 -13.64
C LYS A 16 6.43 -20.69 -14.94
N VAL A 17 7.45 -19.83 -14.83
CA VAL A 17 8.28 -19.39 -15.96
C VAL A 17 9.73 -19.80 -15.67
N VAL A 18 10.41 -20.34 -16.68
CA VAL A 18 11.84 -20.65 -16.61
C VAL A 18 12.52 -19.84 -17.70
N PHE A 19 13.46 -19.00 -17.31
CA PHE A 19 14.29 -18.28 -18.26
C PHE A 19 15.59 -19.04 -18.50
N PRO A 20 16.11 -19.07 -19.74
CA PRO A 20 17.38 -19.71 -20.03
C PRO A 20 18.51 -18.99 -19.30
N ASN A 21 19.60 -19.74 -19.05
CA ASN A 21 20.80 -19.19 -18.43
C ASN A 21 21.30 -17.98 -19.23
N HIS A 22 21.72 -16.93 -18.50
CA HIS A 22 22.20 -15.67 -19.07
C HIS A 22 21.14 -14.85 -19.84
N ALA A 23 19.84 -15.18 -19.69
CA ALA A 23 18.81 -14.32 -20.27
C ALA A 23 18.94 -12.89 -19.73
N ASP A 24 19.17 -11.94 -20.64
CA ASP A 24 19.00 -10.52 -20.32
C ASP A 24 17.54 -10.16 -20.51
N LEU A 25 16.83 -10.04 -19.39
CA LEU A 25 15.39 -9.71 -19.41
C LEU A 25 15.15 -8.21 -19.57
N GLY A 26 16.21 -7.41 -19.49
CA GLY A 26 16.03 -5.97 -19.32
C GLY A 26 15.14 -5.67 -18.09
N ILE A 27 14.61 -4.48 -18.02
CA ILE A 27 13.64 -4.11 -17.00
C ILE A 27 12.23 -4.49 -17.53
N LEU A 28 11.70 -5.66 -17.13
CA LEU A 28 10.39 -6.16 -17.56
C LEU A 28 9.39 -6.24 -16.39
N PRO A 29 8.97 -5.12 -15.80
CA PRO A 29 8.10 -5.15 -14.62
C PRO A 29 6.70 -5.74 -14.89
N ASN A 30 6.30 -5.86 -16.16
CA ASN A 30 4.94 -6.26 -16.55
C ASN A 30 4.89 -7.48 -17.49
N PHE A 31 5.98 -8.27 -17.59
CA PHE A 31 6.10 -9.36 -18.56
C PHE A 31 5.04 -10.46 -18.43
N ALA A 32 4.46 -10.64 -17.24
CA ALA A 32 3.46 -11.66 -16.93
C ALA A 32 2.25 -11.07 -16.21
N LEU A 33 1.91 -9.80 -16.48
CA LEU A 33 0.77 -9.14 -15.88
C LEU A 33 -0.54 -9.87 -16.24
N GLY A 34 -1.40 -10.11 -15.25
CA GLY A 34 -2.64 -10.87 -15.39
C GLY A 34 -2.46 -12.40 -15.35
N CYS A 35 -1.24 -12.89 -15.06
CA CYS A 35 -0.97 -14.32 -14.85
C CYS A 35 -1.30 -14.73 -13.42
N THR A 36 -2.58 -14.74 -13.07
CA THR A 36 -3.07 -14.93 -11.70
C THR A 36 -2.74 -16.27 -11.05
N ALA A 37 -2.23 -17.26 -11.81
CA ALA A 37 -1.72 -18.53 -11.27
C ALA A 37 -0.18 -18.54 -11.17
N LEU A 38 0.54 -17.52 -11.65
CA LEU A 38 2.00 -17.52 -11.66
C LEU A 38 2.54 -17.33 -10.25
N SER A 39 3.19 -18.37 -9.73
CA SER A 39 3.75 -18.39 -8.38
C SER A 39 5.26 -18.62 -8.35
N LYS A 40 5.88 -18.96 -9.48
CA LYS A 40 7.31 -19.28 -9.55
C LYS A 40 7.95 -18.79 -10.83
N ILE A 41 9.12 -18.15 -10.67
CA ILE A 41 10.02 -17.79 -11.77
C ILE A 41 11.38 -18.42 -11.45
N GLU A 42 11.98 -19.11 -12.42
CA GLU A 42 13.35 -19.63 -12.34
C GLU A 42 14.21 -18.86 -13.34
N ILE A 43 15.29 -18.31 -12.87
CA ILE A 43 16.26 -17.56 -13.65
C ILE A 43 17.66 -17.77 -13.07
N ASP A 44 18.61 -18.16 -13.91
CA ASP A 44 20.01 -18.30 -13.55
C ASP A 44 20.82 -17.14 -14.16
N ASN A 45 20.74 -16.00 -13.51
CA ASN A 45 21.48 -14.80 -13.89
C ASN A 45 21.74 -13.98 -12.63
N TRP A 46 22.99 -13.58 -12.40
CA TRP A 46 23.43 -12.87 -11.21
C TRP A 46 22.74 -11.53 -10.95
N GLN A 47 22.18 -10.92 -12.00
CA GLN A 47 21.42 -9.65 -11.89
C GLN A 47 20.00 -9.87 -11.35
N TYR A 48 19.53 -11.12 -11.23
CA TYR A 48 18.19 -11.42 -10.80
C TYR A 48 18.18 -12.33 -9.58
N LYS A 49 17.23 -12.14 -8.71
CA LYS A 49 17.00 -13.01 -7.55
C LYS A 49 15.50 -13.21 -7.32
N MET A 50 15.09 -14.46 -7.19
CA MET A 50 13.75 -14.81 -6.72
C MET A 50 13.76 -15.02 -5.21
N GLN A 51 12.89 -14.29 -4.52
CA GLN A 51 12.67 -14.46 -3.10
C GLN A 51 11.21 -14.14 -2.75
N ASP A 52 10.54 -15.04 -2.02
CA ASP A 52 9.18 -14.84 -1.50
C ASP A 52 8.16 -14.39 -2.57
N GLY A 53 8.21 -15.03 -3.76
CA GLY A 53 7.33 -14.70 -4.88
C GLY A 53 7.68 -13.42 -5.64
N VAL A 54 8.79 -12.79 -5.31
CA VAL A 54 9.23 -11.53 -5.91
C VAL A 54 10.48 -11.73 -6.73
N LEU A 55 10.46 -11.25 -7.97
CA LEU A 55 11.64 -11.12 -8.81
C LEU A 55 12.30 -9.78 -8.52
N TYR A 56 13.50 -9.83 -7.97
CA TYR A 56 14.37 -8.69 -7.74
C TYR A 56 15.37 -8.57 -8.88
N TYR A 57 15.70 -7.33 -9.25
CA TYR A 57 16.70 -7.00 -10.25
C TYR A 57 17.76 -6.07 -9.68
N TYR A 58 19.04 -6.38 -9.95
CA TYR A 58 20.17 -5.55 -9.57
C TYR A 58 20.53 -4.58 -10.69
N ASN A 59 20.37 -3.29 -10.45
CA ASN A 59 20.71 -2.24 -11.39
C ASN A 59 21.68 -1.23 -10.76
N THR A 60 22.80 -1.01 -11.43
CA THR A 60 23.82 0.01 -11.14
C THR A 60 24.33 0.16 -9.71
N ASN A 61 23.87 -0.45 -8.70
CA ASN A 61 24.32 -0.51 -7.30
C ASN A 61 23.19 -0.78 -6.30
N SER A 62 22.00 -1.11 -6.78
CA SER A 62 20.86 -1.34 -5.91
C SER A 62 19.93 -2.44 -6.44
N TRP A 63 19.23 -3.08 -5.53
CA TRP A 63 18.21 -4.06 -5.85
C TRP A 63 16.83 -3.41 -5.84
N ALA A 64 16.04 -3.74 -6.86
CA ALA A 64 14.64 -3.33 -6.93
C ALA A 64 13.73 -4.53 -7.11
N ALA A 65 12.56 -4.54 -6.46
CA ALA A 65 11.50 -5.49 -6.71
C ALA A 65 10.84 -5.15 -8.05
N GLN A 66 10.98 -6.01 -9.06
CA GLN A 66 10.54 -5.75 -10.43
C GLN A 66 9.21 -6.41 -10.77
N TYR A 67 8.94 -7.58 -10.20
CA TYR A 67 7.71 -8.29 -10.45
C TYR A 67 7.30 -9.09 -9.21
N TYR A 68 6.05 -8.96 -8.80
CA TYR A 68 5.44 -9.79 -7.78
C TYR A 68 4.58 -10.87 -8.45
N CYS A 69 4.84 -12.15 -8.19
CA CYS A 69 4.05 -13.24 -8.76
C CYS A 69 2.59 -13.15 -8.28
N GLU A 70 1.65 -12.86 -9.19
CA GLU A 70 0.25 -12.62 -8.84
C GLU A 70 -0.44 -13.85 -8.21
N GLY A 71 0.02 -15.06 -8.55
CA GLY A 71 -0.44 -16.32 -7.97
C GLY A 71 0.33 -16.76 -6.73
N TYR A 72 1.24 -15.98 -6.20
CA TYR A 72 1.93 -16.30 -4.95
C TYR A 72 1.00 -16.08 -3.76
N THR A 73 0.79 -17.13 -2.96
CA THR A 73 -0.28 -17.19 -1.95
C THR A 73 0.12 -16.76 -0.55
N ALA A 74 1.34 -16.25 -0.35
CA ALA A 74 1.73 -15.73 0.96
C ALA A 74 0.88 -14.52 1.35
N THR A 75 0.42 -14.50 2.57
CA THR A 75 -0.39 -13.40 3.12
C THR A 75 0.44 -12.22 3.62
N ARG A 76 1.76 -12.40 3.67
CA ARG A 76 2.71 -11.38 4.11
C ARG A 76 3.86 -11.25 3.12
N TRP A 77 4.19 -10.03 2.78
CA TRP A 77 5.42 -9.71 2.07
C TRP A 77 6.33 -8.85 2.94
N ASN A 78 7.48 -9.41 3.32
CA ASN A 78 8.57 -8.66 3.92
C ASN A 78 9.51 -8.26 2.78
N VAL A 79 9.58 -6.97 2.49
CA VAL A 79 10.51 -6.46 1.47
C VAL A 79 11.94 -6.79 1.89
N ALA A 80 12.70 -7.42 1.00
CA ALA A 80 14.06 -7.87 1.30
C ALA A 80 14.94 -6.69 1.77
N GLU A 81 15.81 -6.93 2.75
CA GLU A 81 16.63 -5.88 3.38
C GLU A 81 17.54 -5.16 2.38
N TYR A 82 17.99 -5.84 1.35
CA TYR A 82 18.81 -5.27 0.29
C TYR A 82 18.00 -4.47 -0.77
N CYS A 83 16.68 -4.52 -0.73
CA CYS A 83 15.81 -3.85 -1.71
C CYS A 83 15.68 -2.36 -1.38
N THR A 84 15.89 -1.51 -2.39
CA THR A 84 15.80 -0.06 -2.25
C THR A 84 14.64 0.56 -3.03
N ALA A 85 14.01 -0.19 -3.94
CA ALA A 85 12.89 0.29 -4.74
C ALA A 85 11.85 -0.80 -5.01
N ILE A 86 10.58 -0.43 -5.06
CA ILE A 86 9.47 -1.29 -5.48
C ILE A 86 8.97 -0.78 -6.84
N ASN A 87 9.24 -1.53 -7.90
CA ASN A 87 8.84 -1.23 -9.28
C ASN A 87 7.79 -2.21 -9.81
N CYS A 88 7.31 -3.14 -8.97
CA CYS A 88 6.35 -4.18 -9.33
C CYS A 88 4.89 -3.79 -8.99
N GLU A 89 4.57 -2.52 -9.02
CA GLU A 89 3.31 -1.96 -8.51
C GLU A 89 2.08 -2.58 -9.16
N GLU A 90 2.09 -2.78 -10.50
CA GLU A 90 0.95 -3.32 -11.22
C GLU A 90 0.70 -4.81 -10.89
N SER A 91 1.76 -5.62 -10.83
CA SER A 91 1.63 -7.03 -10.45
C SER A 91 1.34 -7.20 -8.96
N LEU A 92 1.88 -6.33 -8.12
CA LEU A 92 1.60 -6.28 -6.69
C LEU A 92 0.12 -5.97 -6.43
N LYS A 93 -0.42 -4.97 -7.11
CA LYS A 93 -1.84 -4.58 -7.01
C LYS A 93 -2.79 -5.73 -7.37
N ASN A 94 -2.42 -6.55 -8.34
CA ASN A 94 -3.23 -7.69 -8.79
C ASN A 94 -3.16 -8.91 -7.86
N ASN A 95 -2.24 -8.93 -6.89
CA ASN A 95 -2.17 -10.03 -5.94
C ASN A 95 -3.30 -9.92 -4.90
N ALA A 96 -4.14 -10.94 -4.81
CA ALA A 96 -5.29 -10.98 -3.90
C ALA A 96 -4.98 -11.62 -2.53
N HIS A 97 -3.73 -12.06 -2.30
CA HIS A 97 -3.37 -12.83 -1.11
C HIS A 97 -2.61 -12.03 -0.05
N ILE A 98 -1.96 -10.93 -0.45
CA ILE A 98 -1.18 -10.10 0.49
C ILE A 98 -2.11 -9.33 1.42
N HIS A 99 -2.05 -9.65 2.70
CA HIS A 99 -2.73 -8.91 3.77
C HIS A 99 -1.79 -7.98 4.53
N GLN A 100 -0.50 -8.28 4.54
CA GLN A 100 0.49 -7.50 5.28
C GLN A 100 1.71 -7.19 4.41
N LEU A 101 2.10 -5.92 4.39
CA LEU A 101 3.33 -5.43 3.77
C LEU A 101 4.28 -4.93 4.86
N ARG A 102 5.54 -5.37 4.86
CA ARG A 102 6.58 -4.84 5.73
C ARG A 102 7.69 -4.20 4.91
N LEU A 103 7.85 -2.90 5.07
CA LEU A 103 8.91 -2.12 4.44
C LEU A 103 10.19 -2.20 5.26
N ASN A 104 11.32 -2.33 4.60
CA ASN A 104 12.64 -2.25 5.22
C ASN A 104 13.06 -0.78 5.48
N SER A 105 14.28 -0.57 5.94
CA SER A 105 14.81 0.75 6.31
C SER A 105 15.00 1.72 5.13
N TYR A 106 15.07 1.23 3.91
CA TYR A 106 15.51 2.00 2.74
C TYR A 106 14.44 2.20 1.68
N VAL A 107 13.46 1.30 1.61
CA VAL A 107 12.50 1.26 0.51
C VAL A 107 11.40 2.30 0.67
N SER A 108 11.05 2.95 -0.44
CA SER A 108 9.86 3.80 -0.53
C SER A 108 8.62 2.96 -0.83
N CYS A 109 7.51 3.26 -0.17
CA CYS A 109 6.23 2.60 -0.43
C CYS A 109 5.61 3.11 -1.75
N PRO A 110 5.07 2.22 -2.59
CA PRO A 110 4.24 2.62 -3.72
C PRO A 110 3.02 3.44 -3.27
N ALA A 111 2.50 4.30 -4.14
CA ALA A 111 1.28 5.05 -3.85
C ALA A 111 0.12 4.10 -3.46
N GLY A 112 -0.72 4.52 -2.53
CA GLY A 112 -1.76 3.64 -1.94
C GLY A 112 -2.69 2.99 -2.95
N TYR A 113 -3.03 3.67 -4.06
CA TYR A 113 -3.86 3.12 -5.14
C TYR A 113 -3.17 2.04 -5.99
N LYS A 114 -1.86 1.83 -5.79
CA LYS A 114 -1.04 0.79 -6.43
C LYS A 114 -0.79 -0.40 -5.49
N LEU A 115 -1.38 -0.40 -4.32
CA LEU A 115 -1.30 -1.50 -3.36
C LEU A 115 -2.49 -2.45 -3.52
N PRO A 116 -2.35 -3.74 -3.11
CA PRO A 116 -3.43 -4.72 -3.18
C PRO A 116 -4.68 -4.27 -2.42
N GLU A 117 -5.86 -4.56 -2.98
CA GLU A 117 -7.13 -4.31 -2.28
C GLU A 117 -7.31 -5.22 -1.05
N SER A 118 -6.63 -6.37 -1.00
CA SER A 118 -6.60 -7.29 0.13
C SER A 118 -5.74 -6.82 1.31
N LEU A 119 -5.01 -5.70 1.15
CA LEU A 119 -4.05 -5.25 2.15
C LEU A 119 -4.75 -4.77 3.43
N GLN A 120 -4.36 -5.34 4.57
CA GLN A 120 -4.92 -5.07 5.89
C GLN A 120 -4.00 -4.22 6.78
N ALA A 121 -2.69 -4.32 6.57
CA ALA A 121 -1.72 -3.57 7.36
C ALA A 121 -0.41 -3.33 6.61
N ILE A 122 0.21 -2.18 6.89
CA ILE A 122 1.57 -1.85 6.46
C ILE A 122 2.41 -1.60 7.70
N TYR A 123 3.53 -2.30 7.81
CA TYR A 123 4.52 -2.13 8.85
C TYR A 123 5.82 -1.57 8.26
N VAL A 124 6.57 -0.85 9.06
CA VAL A 124 7.83 -0.21 8.65
C VAL A 124 8.91 -0.55 9.64
N ALA A 125 10.13 -0.77 9.18
CA ALA A 125 11.30 -0.92 10.05
C ALA A 125 11.50 0.37 10.87
N GLU A 126 11.93 0.24 12.14
CA GLU A 126 12.04 1.36 13.07
C GLU A 126 13.03 2.44 12.62
N ASP A 127 14.03 2.05 11.86
CA ASP A 127 15.08 2.93 11.33
C ASP A 127 14.74 3.51 9.95
N ASN A 128 13.59 3.23 9.37
CA ASN A 128 13.15 3.87 8.14
C ASN A 128 12.96 5.37 8.35
N LYS A 129 13.63 6.17 7.52
CA LYS A 129 13.63 7.65 7.66
C LYS A 129 12.47 8.33 6.95
N GLN A 130 11.77 7.62 6.07
CA GLN A 130 10.72 8.20 5.23
C GLN A 130 9.33 7.99 5.80
N TYR A 131 9.11 6.86 6.50
CA TYR A 131 7.80 6.46 6.97
C TYR A 131 7.82 5.95 8.41
N PHE A 132 6.65 5.98 9.04
CA PHE A 132 6.33 5.17 10.21
C PHE A 132 4.93 4.57 10.05
N SER A 133 4.65 3.51 10.79
CA SER A 133 3.31 2.94 10.82
C SER A 133 2.72 3.02 12.22
N LYS A 134 1.43 3.37 12.28
CA LYS A 134 0.63 3.34 13.50
C LYS A 134 -0.58 2.45 13.28
N ASP A 135 -0.69 1.37 14.05
CA ASP A 135 -1.78 0.39 13.92
C ASP A 135 -1.96 -0.16 12.50
N GLY A 136 -0.85 -0.37 11.76
CA GLY A 136 -0.86 -0.84 10.38
C GLY A 136 -1.28 0.20 9.34
N VAL A 137 -1.42 1.45 9.70
CA VAL A 137 -1.64 2.59 8.79
C VAL A 137 -0.32 3.32 8.58
N LEU A 138 -0.01 3.68 7.35
CA LEU A 138 1.27 4.26 6.97
C LEU A 138 1.21 5.79 6.91
N TYR A 139 2.18 6.42 7.53
CA TYR A 139 2.36 7.87 7.57
C TYR A 139 3.77 8.27 7.09
N TYR A 140 3.89 9.48 6.56
CA TYR A 140 5.21 10.08 6.34
C TYR A 140 5.92 10.30 7.67
N GLY A 141 7.22 10.01 7.70
CA GLY A 141 8.06 10.19 8.87
C GLY A 141 8.27 11.67 9.24
N PRO A 142 8.71 11.94 10.47
CA PRO A 142 8.87 13.31 10.99
C PRO A 142 9.94 14.13 10.24
N ASN A 143 10.88 13.47 9.59
CA ASN A 143 11.99 14.10 8.87
C ASN A 143 11.70 14.32 7.38
N THR A 144 10.45 14.18 6.96
CA THR A 144 10.03 14.43 5.58
C THR A 144 9.43 15.83 5.39
N ASN A 145 9.23 16.26 4.14
CA ASN A 145 8.56 17.51 3.84
C ASN A 145 7.07 17.54 4.24
N ASN A 146 6.49 16.38 4.58
CA ASN A 146 5.09 16.23 5.00
C ASN A 146 4.99 15.41 6.28
N PRO A 147 5.58 15.88 7.39
CA PRO A 147 5.67 15.07 8.61
C PRO A 147 4.27 14.70 9.14
N ASN A 148 4.15 13.45 9.59
CA ASN A 148 2.91 12.91 10.16
C ASN A 148 1.69 12.91 9.22
N ARG A 149 1.89 13.17 7.92
CA ARG A 149 0.80 13.09 6.95
C ARG A 149 0.49 11.65 6.62
N LEU A 150 -0.79 11.31 6.56
CA LEU A 150 -1.24 10.00 6.10
C LEU A 150 -0.69 9.73 4.69
N PHE A 151 -0.01 8.59 4.55
CA PHE A 151 0.42 8.10 3.23
C PHE A 151 -0.56 7.07 2.69
N CYS A 152 -0.92 6.06 3.49
CA CYS A 152 -1.83 5.00 3.07
C CYS A 152 -2.63 4.41 4.24
N TYR A 153 -3.95 4.39 4.10
CA TYR A 153 -4.86 3.59 4.91
C TYR A 153 -5.18 2.30 4.13
N PRO A 154 -4.85 1.10 4.62
CA PRO A 154 -5.05 -0.14 3.87
C PRO A 154 -6.51 -0.41 3.53
N ALA A 155 -6.77 -0.85 2.28
CA ALA A 155 -8.11 -0.99 1.74
C ALA A 155 -8.97 -2.03 2.47
N ASP A 156 -8.36 -3.13 2.93
CA ASP A 156 -9.05 -4.21 3.66
C ASP A 156 -8.71 -4.25 5.16
N LYS A 157 -8.21 -3.14 5.73
CA LYS A 157 -7.95 -3.06 7.17
C LYS A 157 -9.24 -3.38 7.95
N PRO A 158 -9.24 -4.44 8.79
CA PRO A 158 -10.46 -4.94 9.43
C PRO A 158 -10.91 -4.13 10.65
N ALA A 159 -10.25 -3.01 10.95
CA ALA A 159 -10.58 -2.17 12.09
C ALA A 159 -11.96 -1.55 11.95
N VAL A 160 -12.82 -1.78 12.92
CA VAL A 160 -14.16 -1.17 13.02
C VAL A 160 -14.07 0.26 13.54
N THR A 161 -13.08 0.55 14.37
CA THR A 161 -12.80 1.88 14.91
C THR A 161 -11.36 2.27 14.59
N TYR A 162 -11.16 3.51 14.16
CA TYR A 162 -9.83 4.07 13.96
C TYR A 162 -9.72 5.45 14.59
N THR A 163 -8.66 5.65 15.38
CA THR A 163 -8.31 6.96 15.95
C THR A 163 -7.16 7.55 15.15
N ILE A 164 -7.37 8.71 14.55
CA ILE A 164 -6.30 9.46 13.89
C ILE A 164 -5.24 9.80 14.95
N PRO A 165 -3.96 9.57 14.71
CA PRO A 165 -2.91 9.94 15.67
C PRO A 165 -2.92 11.45 15.98
N GLU A 166 -2.51 11.80 17.20
CA GLU A 166 -2.31 13.19 17.59
C GLU A 166 -1.31 13.89 16.64
N ASN A 167 -1.61 15.13 16.28
CA ASN A 167 -0.81 15.94 15.36
C ASN A 167 -0.64 15.34 13.95
N ALA A 168 -1.42 14.32 13.59
CA ALA A 168 -1.38 13.79 12.23
C ALA A 168 -2.16 14.68 11.26
N VAL A 169 -1.68 14.71 10.01
CA VAL A 169 -2.41 15.27 8.87
C VAL A 169 -3.10 14.12 8.15
N PHE A 170 -4.40 14.06 8.25
CA PHE A 170 -5.21 13.02 7.64
C PHE A 170 -5.72 13.48 6.28
N ASP A 171 -5.08 13.00 5.23
CA ASP A 171 -5.39 13.32 3.84
C ASP A 171 -5.54 12.04 3.05
N MET A 172 -6.77 11.60 2.85
CA MET A 172 -7.07 10.38 2.10
C MET A 172 -7.29 10.70 0.63
N GLY A 173 -6.43 10.12 -0.20
CA GLY A 173 -6.64 10.08 -1.64
C GLY A 173 -7.76 9.11 -2.04
N SER A 174 -7.46 8.16 -2.89
CA SER A 174 -8.43 7.28 -3.57
C SER A 174 -8.73 5.94 -2.87
N VAL A 175 -8.21 5.71 -1.67
CA VAL A 175 -8.40 4.40 -1.00
C VAL A 175 -9.76 4.34 -0.32
N LYS A 176 -10.49 3.23 -0.55
CA LYS A 176 -11.78 2.94 0.09
C LYS A 176 -11.57 1.82 1.11
N ASN A 177 -12.10 2.00 2.33
CA ASN A 177 -12.17 0.92 3.31
C ASN A 177 -13.62 0.74 3.76
N LYS A 178 -14.13 -0.49 3.60
CA LYS A 178 -15.53 -0.86 3.90
C LYS A 178 -15.78 -1.31 5.34
N HIS A 179 -14.72 -1.50 6.14
CA HIS A 179 -14.83 -2.06 7.48
C HIS A 179 -14.99 -1.00 8.56
N LEU A 180 -14.48 0.21 8.32
CA LEU A 180 -14.52 1.28 9.31
C LEU A 180 -15.95 1.78 9.56
N LYS A 181 -16.37 1.73 10.82
CA LYS A 181 -17.67 2.21 11.30
C LYS A 181 -17.55 3.44 12.19
N THR A 182 -16.44 3.58 12.90
CA THR A 182 -16.20 4.73 13.78
C THR A 182 -14.86 5.36 13.50
N LEU A 183 -14.87 6.65 13.18
CA LEU A 183 -13.65 7.47 13.05
C LEU A 183 -13.55 8.42 14.25
N VAL A 184 -12.40 8.44 14.90
CA VAL A 184 -12.11 9.34 16.02
C VAL A 184 -11.11 10.40 15.57
N ILE A 185 -11.47 11.67 15.71
CA ILE A 185 -10.67 12.83 15.29
C ILE A 185 -10.25 13.62 16.52
N PRO A 186 -8.98 13.52 16.95
CA PRO A 186 -8.45 14.36 18.02
C PRO A 186 -8.42 15.83 17.63
N LYS A 187 -8.38 16.71 18.62
CA LYS A 187 -8.32 18.17 18.40
C LYS A 187 -7.05 18.61 17.64
N SER A 188 -5.94 17.94 17.90
CA SER A 188 -4.64 18.23 17.28
C SER A 188 -4.48 17.66 15.86
N ALA A 189 -5.38 16.76 15.43
CA ALA A 189 -5.33 16.22 14.07
C ALA A 189 -5.87 17.23 13.07
N THR A 190 -5.20 17.33 11.92
CA THR A 190 -5.65 18.12 10.77
C THR A 190 -6.30 17.18 9.75
N VAL A 191 -7.53 17.46 9.34
CA VAL A 191 -8.20 16.78 8.22
C VAL A 191 -8.48 17.82 7.15
N TYR A 192 -7.95 17.63 5.94
CA TYR A 192 -8.21 18.60 4.87
C TYR A 192 -9.69 18.61 4.46
N ASP A 193 -10.21 19.75 4.05
CA ASP A 193 -11.62 19.94 3.68
C ASP A 193 -12.06 18.97 2.58
N SER A 194 -11.20 18.72 1.58
CA SER A 194 -11.47 17.75 0.53
C SER A 194 -11.64 16.33 1.08
N THR A 195 -10.75 15.93 1.99
CA THR A 195 -10.79 14.63 2.67
C THR A 195 -12.01 14.52 3.56
N LEU A 196 -12.30 15.54 4.34
CA LEU A 196 -13.46 15.60 5.22
C LEU A 196 -14.77 15.47 4.43
N LYS A 197 -14.85 16.13 3.28
CA LYS A 197 -15.97 16.00 2.33
C LYS A 197 -16.14 14.55 1.84
N TYR A 198 -15.06 13.86 1.48
CA TYR A 198 -15.12 12.47 1.04
C TYR A 198 -15.50 11.51 2.18
N ILE A 199 -15.03 11.78 3.41
CA ILE A 199 -15.40 11.02 4.61
C ILE A 199 -16.92 11.18 4.87
N CYS A 200 -17.40 12.42 4.96
CA CYS A 200 -18.79 12.70 5.28
C CYS A 200 -19.79 12.18 4.23
N ARG A 201 -19.36 12.08 2.97
CA ARG A 201 -20.18 11.53 1.87
C ARG A 201 -20.07 10.00 1.71
N GLY A 202 -19.31 9.32 2.56
CA GLY A 202 -19.08 7.87 2.46
C GLY A 202 -18.26 7.44 1.26
N THR A 203 -17.53 8.35 0.61
CA THR A 203 -16.74 8.02 -0.57
C THR A 203 -15.54 7.14 -0.21
N VAL A 204 -14.87 7.42 0.90
CA VAL A 204 -13.69 6.67 1.37
C VAL A 204 -14.03 5.63 2.44
N PHE A 205 -15.05 5.88 3.23
CA PHE A 205 -15.56 4.96 4.26
C PHE A 205 -17.07 4.75 4.08
N PRO A 206 -17.50 3.89 3.16
CA PRO A 206 -18.93 3.77 2.80
C PRO A 206 -19.82 3.26 3.94
N ASN A 207 -19.25 2.58 4.93
CA ASN A 207 -19.97 2.03 6.07
C ASN A 207 -19.70 2.79 7.37
N LEU A 208 -19.22 4.04 7.28
CA LEU A 208 -18.98 4.89 8.45
C LEU A 208 -20.32 5.32 9.08
N GLU A 209 -20.53 4.92 10.32
CA GLU A 209 -21.76 5.17 11.09
C GLU A 209 -21.59 6.31 12.10
N THR A 210 -20.36 6.48 12.63
CA THR A 210 -20.09 7.41 13.73
C THR A 210 -18.77 8.17 13.49
N ILE A 211 -18.81 9.48 13.67
CA ILE A 211 -17.62 10.31 13.85
C ILE A 211 -17.57 10.83 15.28
N LYS A 212 -16.49 10.51 16.00
CA LYS A 212 -16.17 11.10 17.30
C LYS A 212 -15.15 12.20 17.06
N VAL A 213 -15.48 13.42 17.44
CA VAL A 213 -14.59 14.58 17.27
C VAL A 213 -14.35 15.25 18.60
N GLN A 214 -13.11 15.52 18.94
CA GLN A 214 -12.75 16.16 20.22
C GLN A 214 -13.23 17.60 20.27
N LYS A 215 -13.76 17.99 21.43
CA LYS A 215 -14.24 19.36 21.68
C LYS A 215 -13.14 20.39 21.39
N GLY A 216 -13.49 21.45 20.67
CA GLY A 216 -12.57 22.48 20.23
C GLY A 216 -11.75 22.13 18.98
N SER A 217 -12.05 21.00 18.31
CA SER A 217 -11.54 20.76 16.96
C SER A 217 -12.19 21.71 15.95
N PRO A 218 -11.44 22.26 14.97
CA PRO A 218 -11.98 23.14 13.93
C PRO A 218 -13.00 22.43 13.01
N HIS A 219 -13.05 21.09 13.05
CA HIS A 219 -13.88 20.28 12.15
C HIS A 219 -15.30 20.03 12.68
N VAL A 220 -15.60 20.40 13.94
CA VAL A 220 -16.88 20.06 14.62
C VAL A 220 -18.09 20.54 13.83
N ASP A 221 -18.11 21.81 13.45
CA ASP A 221 -19.28 22.43 12.82
C ASP A 221 -19.54 21.86 11.41
N TYR A 222 -18.46 21.69 10.64
CA TYR A 222 -18.57 21.09 9.31
C TYR A 222 -19.10 19.63 9.39
N ILE A 223 -18.57 18.81 10.32
CA ILE A 223 -19.02 17.42 10.48
C ILE A 223 -20.48 17.36 10.88
N ARG A 224 -20.91 18.20 11.83
CA ARG A 224 -22.31 18.23 12.28
C ARG A 224 -23.31 18.60 11.19
N THR A 225 -22.91 19.45 10.27
CA THR A 225 -23.78 19.90 9.17
C THR A 225 -23.76 19.02 7.94
N THR A 226 -22.72 18.19 7.77
CA THR A 226 -22.47 17.47 6.52
C THR A 226 -22.57 15.95 6.67
N PHE A 227 -22.21 15.41 7.84
CA PHE A 227 -22.24 13.96 8.07
C PHE A 227 -23.65 13.51 8.48
N THR A 228 -24.18 12.52 7.74
CA THR A 228 -25.54 11.99 7.99
C THR A 228 -25.61 10.95 9.10
N GLY A 229 -24.47 10.42 9.54
CA GLY A 229 -24.39 9.48 10.65
C GLY A 229 -24.33 10.16 12.02
N LYS A 230 -23.97 9.39 13.04
CA LYS A 230 -23.89 9.87 14.42
C LYS A 230 -22.62 10.71 14.64
N VAL A 231 -22.77 11.93 15.15
CA VAL A 231 -21.65 12.79 15.57
C VAL A 231 -21.59 12.85 17.09
N ILE A 232 -20.45 12.51 17.67
CA ILE A 232 -20.18 12.60 19.11
C ILE A 232 -19.04 13.58 19.32
N VAL A 233 -19.32 14.67 20.04
CA VAL A 233 -18.30 15.60 20.50
C VAL A 233 -17.92 15.24 21.94
N TYR A 234 -16.65 14.93 22.21
CA TYR A 234 -16.16 14.46 23.50
C TYR A 234 -15.05 15.34 24.08
#